data_6e45d8e696ac3a30b719b30e55ed7e07
#
_entry.id   6e45d8e696ac3a30b719b30e55ed7e07
#
_cell.length_a   1.000
_cell.length_b   1.000
_cell.length_c   1.000
_cell.angle_alpha   90.00
_cell.angle_beta   90.00
_cell.angle_gamma   90.00
#
_symmetry.space_group_name_H-M   'P 1'
#
loop_
_entity.id
_entity.type
_entity.pdbx_description
1 polymer ?
#
loop_
_entity_poly.entity_id
_entity_poly.type
_entity_poly.pdbx_seq_one_letter_code
_entity_poly.pdbx_strand_id
1 'polypeptide(L)'
;MRTPDNDLPPPPDRYTCDGDAAVEARVARDQALIAAAVTRILTPPRFRALVLMGGYGRAEGGFVMHEGQPAPFNDYDYFIVVRGMGRAERAALEQTLARVSLELKGKVGVDVDFALLRDESLATADYSLINAEMLWGHRVVAGDPRVLAAMPAMPFAGLPQAELTRLMLNRGSLLLMNQRRLEAGEAISGQRLEIFFKFLFKAARACGDARLAGNRRYHPAYLTKAERLAGSDVAWPGQAEFLGLYDQAMEAKFHPRLARYEAAGADPRAWQGRMVQLWLDTLAWFEGVRLGRPIPDWEGYAAPTLGKGQGRDTLALPGNLARNLKTFGPLGLLRHARWALRHPRDRLISALPLLLANPGAAASPALADALGIAAGSPWVAASERFLDLWRRYS
;
A
#
# COMPACT_ATOMS: atom_id res chain seq x y z
N MET A 1 10.70 10.36 30.59
CA MET A 1 9.36 10.83 30.23
C MET A 1 8.92 9.99 29.04
N ARG A 2 8.06 8.99 29.21
CA ARG A 2 7.54 8.16 28.12
C ARG A 2 6.62 9.02 27.29
N THR A 3 6.85 9.09 25.97
CA THR A 3 5.93 9.79 25.05
C THR A 3 4.61 9.03 24.99
N PRO A 4 3.45 9.71 24.96
CA PRO A 4 2.13 9.10 25.07
C PRO A 4 1.79 8.04 24.02
N ASP A 5 2.53 7.95 22.92
CA ASP A 5 2.19 7.11 21.77
C ASP A 5 2.98 5.78 21.66
N ASN A 6 3.89 5.50 22.59
CA ASN A 6 4.50 4.16 22.67
C ASN A 6 3.64 3.14 23.44
N ASP A 7 2.49 3.58 23.98
CA ASP A 7 1.62 2.79 24.84
C ASP A 7 0.29 2.39 24.16
N LEU A 8 0.25 2.31 22.82
CA LEU A 8 -0.91 1.67 22.18
C LEU A 8 -0.96 0.20 22.62
N PRO A 9 -2.10 -0.28 23.12
CA PRO A 9 -2.24 -1.68 23.48
C PRO A 9 -1.92 -2.56 22.26
N PRO A 10 -1.24 -3.70 22.46
CA PRO A 10 -1.00 -4.65 21.39
C PRO A 10 -2.34 -5.13 20.81
N PRO A 11 -2.37 -5.57 19.54
CA PRO A 11 -3.57 -6.18 19.00
C PRO A 11 -3.99 -7.40 19.83
N PRO A 12 -5.29 -7.75 19.85
CA PRO A 12 -5.78 -8.93 20.57
C PRO A 12 -5.08 -10.23 20.09
N ASP A 13 -5.02 -11.23 20.95
CA ASP A 13 -4.43 -12.53 20.59
C ASP A 13 -5.39 -13.39 19.77
N ARG A 14 -5.67 -12.96 18.55
CA ARG A 14 -6.52 -13.61 17.53
C ARG A 14 -6.09 -13.16 16.15
N TYR A 15 -6.55 -13.81 15.08
CA TYR A 15 -6.17 -13.46 13.71
C TYR A 15 -7.19 -12.53 13.02
N THR A 16 -8.47 -12.62 13.41
CA THR A 16 -9.57 -11.92 12.74
C THR A 16 -10.25 -10.89 13.62
N CYS A 17 -11.01 -9.97 13.02
CA CYS A 17 -11.69 -8.93 13.79
C CYS A 17 -12.77 -9.48 14.75
N ASP A 18 -13.42 -10.56 14.39
CA ASP A 18 -14.53 -11.12 15.17
C ASP A 18 -14.08 -12.18 16.19
N GLY A 19 -12.97 -12.89 15.90
CA GLY A 19 -12.46 -13.95 16.77
C GLY A 19 -13.36 -15.20 16.77
N ASP A 20 -14.10 -15.45 15.67
CA ASP A 20 -14.88 -16.68 15.52
C ASP A 20 -13.97 -17.91 15.62
N ALA A 21 -14.32 -18.85 16.50
CA ALA A 21 -13.47 -19.99 16.82
C ALA A 21 -13.16 -20.90 15.62
N ALA A 22 -14.10 -21.07 14.69
CA ALA A 22 -13.90 -21.90 13.51
C ALA A 22 -12.95 -21.20 12.50
N VAL A 23 -13.11 -19.88 12.35
CA VAL A 23 -12.23 -19.04 11.52
C VAL A 23 -10.83 -19.01 12.08
N GLU A 24 -10.68 -18.77 13.40
CA GLU A 24 -9.38 -18.74 14.08
C GLU A 24 -8.65 -20.08 13.94
N ALA A 25 -9.36 -21.19 14.14
CA ALA A 25 -8.81 -22.54 13.96
C ALA A 25 -8.37 -22.82 12.51
N ARG A 26 -9.12 -22.30 11.52
CA ARG A 26 -8.76 -22.40 10.10
C ARG A 26 -7.48 -21.60 9.83
N VAL A 27 -7.42 -20.35 10.25
CA VAL A 27 -6.24 -19.50 10.05
C VAL A 27 -5.02 -20.11 10.76
N ALA A 28 -5.17 -20.61 11.98
CA ALA A 28 -4.08 -21.27 12.72
C ALA A 28 -3.51 -22.50 11.96
N ARG A 29 -4.37 -23.30 11.33
CA ARG A 29 -3.93 -24.43 10.49
C ARG A 29 -3.15 -23.94 9.26
N ASP A 30 -3.62 -22.89 8.61
CA ASP A 30 -2.95 -22.29 7.45
C ASP A 30 -1.56 -21.76 7.87
N GLN A 31 -1.44 -21.11 9.04
CA GLN A 31 -0.16 -20.63 9.57
C GLN A 31 0.82 -21.80 9.82
N ALA A 32 0.36 -22.90 10.40
CA ALA A 32 1.18 -24.07 10.64
C ALA A 32 1.69 -24.71 9.31
N LEU A 33 0.82 -24.77 8.30
CA LEU A 33 1.16 -25.28 6.97
C LEU A 33 2.21 -24.40 6.28
N ILE A 34 2.06 -23.09 6.36
CA ILE A 34 3.00 -22.11 5.78
C ILE A 34 4.35 -22.18 6.50
N ALA A 35 4.34 -22.22 7.85
CA ALA A 35 5.55 -22.35 8.66
C ALA A 35 6.33 -23.62 8.28
N ALA A 36 5.64 -24.75 8.16
CA ALA A 36 6.26 -26.02 7.76
C ALA A 36 6.88 -25.96 6.35
N ALA A 37 6.25 -25.26 5.41
CA ALA A 37 6.78 -25.09 4.06
C ALA A 37 8.06 -24.23 4.07
N VAL A 38 8.06 -23.12 4.81
CA VAL A 38 9.21 -22.21 4.89
C VAL A 38 10.39 -22.86 5.63
N THR A 39 10.16 -23.52 6.77
CA THR A 39 11.22 -24.14 7.57
C THR A 39 11.83 -25.38 6.90
N ARG A 40 11.17 -25.96 5.91
CA ARG A 40 11.73 -27.04 5.08
C ARG A 40 12.82 -26.54 4.13
N ILE A 41 12.68 -25.30 3.62
CA ILE A 41 13.61 -24.71 2.64
C ILE A 41 14.66 -23.80 3.32
N LEU A 42 14.36 -23.30 4.52
CA LEU A 42 15.23 -22.43 5.29
C LEU A 42 15.45 -22.97 6.70
N THR A 43 16.70 -23.33 6.99
CA THR A 43 17.10 -23.87 8.28
C THR A 43 18.12 -22.96 8.98
N PRO A 44 18.32 -23.10 10.31
CA PRO A 44 19.41 -22.44 11.01
C PRO A 44 20.78 -22.81 10.41
N PRO A 45 21.76 -21.91 10.39
CA PRO A 45 21.75 -20.57 11.00
C PRO A 45 21.16 -19.44 10.11
N ARG A 46 20.73 -19.76 8.89
CA ARG A 46 20.22 -18.77 7.91
C ARG A 46 18.82 -18.25 8.24
N PHE A 47 17.95 -19.11 8.76
CA PHE A 47 16.59 -18.76 9.17
C PHE A 47 16.59 -18.17 10.59
N ARG A 48 15.99 -16.98 10.76
CA ARG A 48 15.80 -16.34 12.05
C ARG A 48 14.35 -16.37 12.51
N ALA A 49 13.43 -15.96 11.65
CA ALA A 49 12.00 -16.01 11.95
C ALA A 49 11.12 -15.87 10.71
N LEU A 50 9.90 -16.39 10.82
CA LEU A 50 8.76 -16.14 9.93
C LEU A 50 7.77 -15.24 10.68
N VAL A 51 7.57 -14.03 10.19
CA VAL A 51 6.77 -12.99 10.85
C VAL A 51 5.54 -12.70 9.99
N LEU A 52 4.37 -13.08 10.48
CA LEU A 52 3.06 -12.71 9.89
C LEU A 52 2.77 -11.25 10.22
N MET A 53 2.42 -10.48 9.21
CA MET A 53 2.04 -9.09 9.32
C MET A 53 0.68 -8.82 8.64
N GLY A 54 0.38 -7.59 8.28
CA GLY A 54 -0.85 -7.23 7.58
C GLY A 54 -2.10 -7.40 8.46
N GLY A 55 -3.21 -7.74 7.84
CA GLY A 55 -4.49 -7.88 8.54
C GLY A 55 -4.46 -8.96 9.62
N TYR A 56 -3.99 -10.15 9.28
CA TYR A 56 -3.94 -11.28 10.21
C TYR A 56 -2.90 -11.11 11.33
N GLY A 57 -1.80 -10.41 11.06
CA GLY A 57 -0.81 -10.06 12.10
C GLY A 57 -1.38 -9.10 13.15
N ARG A 58 -2.33 -8.23 12.74
CA ARG A 58 -2.96 -7.21 13.60
C ARG A 58 -4.32 -7.61 14.17
N ALA A 59 -4.72 -8.86 14.10
CA ALA A 59 -6.06 -9.33 14.50
C ALA A 59 -7.21 -8.69 13.69
N GLU A 60 -6.96 -8.37 12.42
CA GLU A 60 -7.87 -7.68 11.51
C GLU A 60 -8.01 -8.43 10.17
N GLY A 61 -7.76 -9.72 10.16
CA GLY A 61 -7.98 -10.58 9.00
C GLY A 61 -9.46 -10.65 8.65
N GLY A 62 -9.77 -10.57 7.35
CA GLY A 62 -11.11 -10.76 6.83
C GLY A 62 -11.35 -12.22 6.43
N PHE A 63 -12.61 -12.64 6.47
CA PHE A 63 -13.02 -13.98 6.04
C PHE A 63 -14.34 -13.95 5.29
N VAL A 64 -14.59 -15.01 4.54
CA VAL A 64 -15.86 -15.29 3.87
C VAL A 64 -16.37 -16.66 4.28
N MET A 65 -17.67 -16.85 4.21
CA MET A 65 -18.27 -18.19 4.29
C MET A 65 -18.41 -18.77 2.90
N HIS A 66 -17.75 -19.88 2.65
CA HIS A 66 -17.85 -20.61 1.39
C HIS A 66 -18.44 -22.00 1.69
N GLU A 67 -19.64 -22.28 1.17
CA GLU A 67 -20.36 -23.54 1.43
C GLU A 67 -20.50 -23.88 2.93
N GLY A 68 -20.75 -22.85 3.75
CA GLY A 68 -20.87 -23.00 5.20
C GLY A 68 -19.56 -23.18 5.97
N GLN A 69 -18.42 -23.14 5.28
CA GLN A 69 -17.10 -23.22 5.90
C GLN A 69 -16.38 -21.87 5.86
N PRO A 70 -15.69 -21.48 6.94
CA PRO A 70 -14.92 -20.26 6.95
C PRO A 70 -13.68 -20.39 6.05
N ALA A 71 -13.46 -19.38 5.21
CA ALA A 71 -12.30 -19.26 4.36
C ALA A 71 -11.64 -17.88 4.53
N PRO A 72 -10.32 -17.78 4.58
CA PRO A 72 -9.64 -16.50 4.60
C PRO A 72 -9.94 -15.74 3.30
N PHE A 73 -10.00 -14.40 3.40
CA PHE A 73 -10.25 -13.53 2.24
C PHE A 73 -9.07 -12.64 1.88
N ASN A 74 -8.35 -12.17 2.89
CA ASN A 74 -7.16 -11.37 2.66
C ASN A 74 -5.95 -12.27 2.43
N ASP A 75 -4.97 -11.71 1.73
CA ASP A 75 -3.64 -12.23 1.54
C ASP A 75 -2.93 -12.46 2.90
N TYR A 76 -2.12 -13.48 3.00
CA TYR A 76 -1.20 -13.68 4.12
C TYR A 76 0.15 -13.03 3.78
N ASP A 77 0.48 -11.94 4.46
CA ASP A 77 1.72 -11.17 4.28
C ASP A 77 2.78 -11.61 5.28
N TYR A 78 3.96 -12.01 4.80
CA TYR A 78 5.06 -12.41 5.68
C TYR A 78 6.35 -11.67 5.39
N PHE A 79 7.06 -11.36 6.49
CA PHE A 79 8.50 -11.17 6.42
C PHE A 79 9.23 -12.43 6.89
N ILE A 80 10.22 -12.86 6.12
CA ILE A 80 11.15 -13.91 6.50
C ILE A 80 12.46 -13.23 6.87
N VAL A 81 12.83 -13.32 8.15
CA VAL A 81 14.09 -12.74 8.62
C VAL A 81 15.21 -13.76 8.41
N VAL A 82 16.21 -13.35 7.64
CA VAL A 82 17.38 -14.18 7.27
C VAL A 82 18.68 -13.53 7.67
N ARG A 83 19.69 -14.35 8.03
CA ARG A 83 21.02 -13.90 8.46
C ARG A 83 22.12 -14.44 7.56
N GLY A 84 23.16 -13.61 7.35
CA GLY A 84 24.41 -14.01 6.70
C GLY A 84 24.25 -14.45 5.24
N MET A 85 23.22 -14.00 4.52
CA MET A 85 22.99 -14.35 3.12
C MET A 85 23.48 -13.26 2.17
N GLY A 86 24.25 -13.65 1.17
CA GLY A 86 24.71 -12.81 0.10
C GLY A 86 23.57 -12.40 -0.87
N ARG A 87 23.85 -11.46 -1.77
CA ARG A 87 22.84 -10.97 -2.73
C ARG A 87 22.35 -12.09 -3.67
N ALA A 88 23.25 -12.92 -4.17
CA ALA A 88 22.90 -14.03 -5.07
C ALA A 88 22.04 -15.10 -4.37
N GLU A 89 22.41 -15.48 -3.14
CA GLU A 89 21.65 -16.44 -2.33
C GLU A 89 20.22 -15.94 -2.07
N ARG A 90 20.07 -14.65 -1.73
CA ARG A 90 18.74 -14.07 -1.50
C ARG A 90 17.90 -14.07 -2.78
N ALA A 91 18.48 -13.71 -3.92
CA ALA A 91 17.77 -13.74 -5.20
C ALA A 91 17.29 -15.15 -5.56
N ALA A 92 18.12 -16.18 -5.31
CA ALA A 92 17.74 -17.58 -5.49
C ALA A 92 16.63 -18.02 -4.52
N LEU A 93 16.69 -17.55 -3.27
CA LEU A 93 15.66 -17.81 -2.27
C LEU A 93 14.33 -17.15 -2.65
N GLU A 94 14.35 -15.89 -3.11
CA GLU A 94 13.15 -15.17 -3.58
C GLU A 94 12.45 -15.93 -4.72
N GLN A 95 13.20 -16.48 -5.69
CA GLN A 95 12.66 -17.32 -6.75
C GLN A 95 12.03 -18.61 -6.21
N THR A 96 12.66 -19.22 -5.20
CA THR A 96 12.12 -20.43 -4.54
C THR A 96 10.85 -20.11 -3.78
N LEU A 97 10.82 -19.02 -3.02
CA LEU A 97 9.65 -18.56 -2.27
C LEU A 97 8.48 -18.21 -3.20
N ALA A 98 8.74 -17.63 -4.37
CA ALA A 98 7.69 -17.35 -5.36
C ALA A 98 6.98 -18.63 -5.84
N ARG A 99 7.72 -19.75 -6.02
CA ARG A 99 7.13 -21.06 -6.36
C ARG A 99 6.32 -21.62 -5.18
N VAL A 100 6.88 -21.56 -3.97
CA VAL A 100 6.20 -22.03 -2.75
C VAL A 100 4.93 -21.22 -2.48
N SER A 101 4.94 -19.91 -2.73
CA SER A 101 3.77 -19.04 -2.65
C SER A 101 2.61 -19.56 -3.54
N LEU A 102 2.90 -19.91 -4.80
CA LEU A 102 1.89 -20.46 -5.71
C LEU A 102 1.33 -21.82 -5.24
N GLU A 103 2.19 -22.69 -4.71
CA GLU A 103 1.76 -23.98 -4.16
C GLU A 103 0.89 -23.80 -2.91
N LEU A 104 1.28 -22.88 -2.04
CA LEU A 104 0.53 -22.55 -0.82
C LEU A 104 -0.82 -21.92 -1.14
N LYS A 105 -0.89 -21.02 -2.12
CA LYS A 105 -2.15 -20.43 -2.58
C LYS A 105 -3.19 -21.50 -2.91
N GLY A 106 -2.80 -22.57 -3.60
CA GLY A 106 -3.69 -23.70 -3.92
C GLY A 106 -4.19 -24.48 -2.70
N LYS A 107 -3.49 -24.39 -1.56
CA LYS A 107 -3.82 -25.12 -0.32
C LYS A 107 -4.63 -24.25 0.66
N VAL A 108 -4.27 -22.96 0.80
CA VAL A 108 -4.90 -22.07 1.77
C VAL A 108 -6.05 -21.25 1.16
N GLY A 109 -6.10 -21.11 -0.16
CA GLY A 109 -7.19 -20.44 -0.89
C GLY A 109 -6.97 -18.93 -1.09
N VAL A 110 -5.92 -18.34 -0.55
CA VAL A 110 -5.57 -16.91 -0.71
C VAL A 110 -4.09 -16.77 -1.10
N ASP A 111 -3.72 -15.58 -1.57
CA ASP A 111 -2.31 -15.28 -1.85
C ASP A 111 -1.47 -15.34 -0.57
N VAL A 112 -0.24 -15.84 -0.70
CA VAL A 112 0.75 -15.88 0.38
C VAL A 112 1.98 -15.11 -0.08
N ASP A 113 2.20 -13.95 0.47
CA ASP A 113 3.27 -13.05 0.05
C ASP A 113 4.45 -13.10 1.01
N PHE A 114 5.64 -13.37 0.45
CA PHE A 114 6.88 -13.40 1.22
C PHE A 114 7.80 -12.26 0.82
N ALA A 115 8.31 -11.53 1.80
CA ALA A 115 9.39 -10.58 1.63
C ALA A 115 10.56 -10.93 2.56
N LEU A 116 11.80 -10.76 2.07
CA LEU A 116 12.99 -11.04 2.87
C LEU A 116 13.43 -9.80 3.66
N LEU A 117 13.68 -9.97 4.95
CA LEU A 117 14.37 -9.00 5.80
C LEU A 117 15.74 -9.56 6.22
N ARG A 118 16.73 -8.69 6.22
CA ARG A 118 18.06 -9.05 6.73
C ARG A 118 18.12 -8.76 8.22
N ASP A 119 18.48 -9.77 9.01
CA ASP A 119 18.69 -9.64 10.45
C ASP A 119 19.67 -8.50 10.78
N GLU A 120 20.75 -8.38 10.00
CA GLU A 120 21.78 -7.35 10.16
C GLU A 120 21.27 -5.92 9.89
N SER A 121 20.14 -5.76 9.21
CA SER A 121 19.56 -4.45 8.88
C SER A 121 18.44 -4.03 9.83
N LEU A 122 18.01 -4.88 10.75
CA LEU A 122 16.90 -4.57 11.66
C LEU A 122 17.19 -3.36 12.54
N ALA A 123 18.41 -3.29 13.12
CA ALA A 123 18.80 -2.17 13.99
C ALA A 123 18.88 -0.80 13.26
N THR A 124 18.96 -0.80 11.93
CA THR A 124 19.00 0.41 11.09
C THR A 124 17.77 0.53 10.19
N ALA A 125 16.69 -0.15 10.54
CA ALA A 125 15.45 -0.13 9.76
C ALA A 125 14.90 1.29 9.65
N ASP A 126 14.45 1.63 8.45
CA ASP A 126 13.87 2.95 8.17
C ASP A 126 12.56 3.15 8.94
N TYR A 127 12.35 4.36 9.42
CA TYR A 127 11.07 4.77 9.99
C TYR A 127 10.05 4.90 8.84
N SER A 128 9.34 3.83 8.58
CA SER A 128 8.31 3.74 7.55
C SER A 128 6.98 3.27 8.14
N LEU A 129 5.89 3.52 7.42
CA LEU A 129 4.56 3.08 7.83
C LEU A 129 4.50 1.55 8.00
N ILE A 130 5.06 0.80 7.04
CA ILE A 130 5.04 -0.66 7.09
C ILE A 130 5.83 -1.21 8.28
N ASN A 131 6.98 -0.61 8.62
CA ASN A 131 7.78 -1.03 9.76
C ASN A 131 7.10 -0.66 11.09
N ALA A 132 6.50 0.52 11.19
CA ALA A 132 5.74 0.94 12.37
C ALA A 132 4.53 0.02 12.61
N GLU A 133 3.74 -0.26 11.56
CA GLU A 133 2.60 -1.19 11.65
C GLU A 133 3.05 -2.63 11.97
N MET A 134 4.18 -3.09 11.43
CA MET A 134 4.75 -4.40 11.76
C MET A 134 5.18 -4.47 13.22
N LEU A 135 5.88 -3.47 13.75
CA LEU A 135 6.28 -3.44 15.16
C LEU A 135 5.08 -3.46 16.10
N TRP A 136 4.00 -2.77 15.77
CA TRP A 136 2.79 -2.75 16.59
C TRP A 136 1.99 -4.05 16.52
N GLY A 137 1.83 -4.62 15.30
CA GLY A 137 0.92 -5.74 15.07
C GLY A 137 1.51 -6.79 14.15
N HIS A 138 2.29 -7.71 14.73
CA HIS A 138 2.86 -8.86 14.06
C HIS A 138 2.67 -10.13 14.91
N ARG A 139 2.88 -11.28 14.28
CA ARG A 139 2.98 -12.58 14.96
C ARG A 139 4.19 -13.33 14.43
N VAL A 140 5.04 -13.80 15.33
CA VAL A 140 6.13 -14.71 14.95
C VAL A 140 5.54 -16.12 14.87
N VAL A 141 5.42 -16.63 13.63
CA VAL A 141 4.82 -17.95 13.37
C VAL A 141 5.84 -19.07 13.55
N ALA A 142 7.12 -18.78 13.28
CA ALA A 142 8.23 -19.70 13.53
C ALA A 142 9.53 -18.94 13.76
N GLY A 143 10.47 -19.53 14.50
CA GLY A 143 11.79 -18.98 14.79
C GLY A 143 11.86 -18.17 16.08
N ASP A 144 12.71 -17.15 16.13
CA ASP A 144 12.97 -16.32 17.30
C ASP A 144 11.84 -15.33 17.58
N PRO A 145 11.07 -15.47 18.69
CA PRO A 145 9.95 -14.59 18.99
C PRO A 145 10.36 -13.14 19.26
N ARG A 146 11.63 -12.86 19.52
CA ARG A 146 12.17 -11.53 19.80
C ARG A 146 12.93 -10.94 18.61
N VAL A 147 12.81 -11.51 17.43
CA VAL A 147 13.59 -11.11 16.25
C VAL A 147 13.48 -9.62 15.93
N LEU A 148 12.31 -9.00 16.11
CA LEU A 148 12.09 -7.58 15.85
C LEU A 148 12.52 -6.65 16.99
N ALA A 149 12.94 -7.17 18.15
CA ALA A 149 13.37 -6.34 19.27
C ALA A 149 14.62 -5.48 18.98
N ALA A 150 15.36 -5.81 17.93
CA ALA A 150 16.50 -5.01 17.47
C ALA A 150 16.10 -3.76 16.68
N MET A 151 14.84 -3.66 16.23
CA MET A 151 14.38 -2.51 15.46
C MET A 151 14.25 -1.26 16.34
N PRO A 152 14.53 -0.06 15.81
CA PRO A 152 14.29 1.18 16.54
C PRO A 152 12.79 1.39 16.80
N ALA A 153 12.45 2.09 17.89
CA ALA A 153 11.07 2.47 18.17
C ALA A 153 10.52 3.40 17.07
N MET A 154 9.29 3.15 16.64
CA MET A 154 8.63 3.91 15.55
C MET A 154 7.22 4.32 15.98
N PRO A 155 7.08 5.29 16.92
CA PRO A 155 5.78 5.71 17.44
C PRO A 155 4.96 6.42 16.35
N PHE A 156 3.66 6.11 16.24
CA PHE A 156 2.80 6.65 15.17
C PHE A 156 2.65 8.18 15.20
N ALA A 157 2.80 8.82 16.35
CA ALA A 157 2.80 10.29 16.46
C ALA A 157 3.95 10.95 15.68
N GLY A 158 5.08 10.25 15.56
CA GLY A 158 6.24 10.71 14.81
C GLY A 158 6.30 10.19 13.37
N LEU A 159 5.27 9.49 12.89
CA LEU A 159 5.27 8.88 11.56
C LEU A 159 5.55 9.93 10.47
N PRO A 160 6.59 9.74 9.64
CA PRO A 160 6.90 10.66 8.55
C PRO A 160 5.71 10.78 7.59
N GLN A 161 5.15 11.97 7.44
CA GLN A 161 3.95 12.16 6.62
C GLN A 161 4.18 11.80 5.13
N ALA A 162 5.40 11.82 4.66
CA ALA A 162 5.75 11.33 3.33
C ALA A 162 5.38 9.84 3.11
N GLU A 163 5.28 9.04 4.18
CA GLU A 163 4.82 7.65 4.09
C GLU A 163 3.35 7.56 3.68
N LEU A 164 2.53 8.52 4.11
CA LEU A 164 1.12 8.59 3.69
C LEU A 164 1.00 9.03 2.23
N THR A 165 1.88 9.92 1.75
CA THR A 165 1.97 10.23 0.32
C THR A 165 2.32 8.98 -0.49
N ARG A 166 3.22 8.12 0.00
CA ARG A 166 3.54 6.82 -0.63
C ARG A 166 2.34 5.88 -0.62
N LEU A 167 1.61 5.81 0.50
CA LEU A 167 0.39 5.02 0.57
C LEU A 167 -0.66 5.52 -0.42
N MET A 168 -0.89 6.84 -0.47
CA MET A 168 -1.80 7.47 -1.45
C MET A 168 -1.37 7.17 -2.89
N LEU A 169 -0.08 7.27 -3.22
CA LEU A 169 0.46 6.87 -4.52
C LEU A 169 0.11 5.42 -4.86
N ASN A 170 0.41 4.48 -3.95
CA ASN A 170 0.16 3.06 -4.21
C ASN A 170 -1.33 2.75 -4.40
N ARG A 171 -2.20 3.40 -3.64
CA ARG A 171 -3.66 3.18 -3.73
C ARG A 171 -4.30 3.94 -4.89
N GLY A 172 -3.83 5.13 -5.20
CA GLY A 172 -4.23 5.86 -6.41
C GLY A 172 -3.79 5.15 -7.71
N SER A 173 -2.66 4.43 -7.69
CA SER A 173 -2.24 3.58 -8.82
C SER A 173 -3.23 2.45 -9.10
N LEU A 174 -3.92 1.92 -8.08
CA LEU A 174 -5.00 0.95 -8.27
C LEU A 174 -6.22 1.59 -8.95
N LEU A 175 -6.54 2.85 -8.62
CA LEU A 175 -7.58 3.60 -9.32
C LEU A 175 -7.21 3.83 -10.79
N LEU A 176 -5.95 4.11 -11.08
CA LEU A 176 -5.47 4.22 -12.47
C LEU A 176 -5.60 2.90 -13.24
N MET A 177 -5.35 1.77 -12.60
CA MET A 177 -5.57 0.45 -13.21
C MET A 177 -7.04 0.21 -13.52
N ASN A 178 -7.96 0.57 -12.63
CA ASN A 178 -9.40 0.52 -12.89
C ASN A 178 -9.79 1.45 -14.04
N GLN A 179 -9.29 2.71 -14.04
CA GLN A 179 -9.58 3.68 -15.08
C GLN A 179 -9.15 3.17 -16.46
N ARG A 180 -7.98 2.54 -16.55
CA ARG A 180 -7.50 1.96 -17.82
C ARG A 180 -8.44 0.89 -18.36
N ARG A 181 -8.98 0.03 -17.50
CA ARG A 181 -9.95 -1.00 -17.91
C ARG A 181 -11.24 -0.35 -18.46
N LEU A 182 -11.72 0.69 -17.78
CA LEU A 182 -12.90 1.43 -18.21
C LEU A 182 -12.68 2.14 -19.56
N GLU A 183 -11.51 2.77 -19.76
CA GLU A 183 -11.16 3.43 -21.02
C GLU A 183 -10.93 2.43 -22.16
N ALA A 184 -10.47 1.23 -21.86
CA ALA A 184 -10.37 0.14 -22.82
C ALA A 184 -11.73 -0.49 -23.19
N GLY A 185 -12.83 -0.07 -22.54
CA GLY A 185 -14.17 -0.64 -22.77
C GLY A 185 -14.32 -2.07 -22.23
N GLU A 186 -13.47 -2.49 -21.27
CA GLU A 186 -13.58 -3.80 -20.68
C GLU A 186 -14.90 -3.97 -19.92
N ALA A 187 -15.55 -5.12 -20.09
CA ALA A 187 -16.70 -5.48 -19.26
C ALA A 187 -16.25 -5.74 -17.81
N ILE A 188 -16.83 -4.99 -16.88
CA ILE A 188 -16.55 -5.07 -15.45
C ILE A 188 -17.69 -5.84 -14.78
N SER A 189 -17.57 -7.17 -14.74
CA SER A 189 -18.55 -8.11 -14.15
C SER A 189 -17.87 -9.29 -13.47
N GLY A 190 -18.57 -10.02 -12.62
CA GLY A 190 -18.07 -11.20 -11.90
C GLY A 190 -16.78 -10.90 -11.13
N GLN A 191 -15.78 -11.76 -11.26
CA GLN A 191 -14.48 -11.59 -10.58
C GLN A 191 -13.79 -10.25 -10.89
N ARG A 192 -13.97 -9.71 -12.11
CA ARG A 192 -13.41 -8.39 -12.47
C ARG A 192 -14.06 -7.27 -11.67
N LEU A 193 -15.36 -7.36 -11.40
CA LEU A 193 -16.09 -6.42 -10.56
C LEU A 193 -15.61 -6.48 -9.11
N GLU A 194 -15.36 -7.66 -8.60
CA GLU A 194 -14.80 -7.83 -7.25
C GLU A 194 -13.42 -7.17 -7.11
N ILE A 195 -12.53 -7.41 -8.06
CA ILE A 195 -11.20 -6.77 -8.10
C ILE A 195 -11.35 -5.24 -8.21
N PHE A 196 -12.28 -4.77 -9.04
CA PHE A 196 -12.56 -3.36 -9.24
C PHE A 196 -12.95 -2.69 -7.90
N PHE A 197 -13.90 -3.24 -7.18
CA PHE A 197 -14.31 -2.73 -5.87
C PHE A 197 -13.23 -2.91 -4.78
N LYS A 198 -12.48 -4.02 -4.80
CA LYS A 198 -11.31 -4.21 -3.92
C LYS A 198 -10.32 -3.04 -4.08
N PHE A 199 -10.09 -2.56 -5.30
CA PHE A 199 -9.20 -1.43 -5.57
C PHE A 199 -9.79 -0.10 -5.09
N LEU A 200 -11.08 0.17 -5.37
CA LEU A 200 -11.79 1.35 -4.86
C LEU A 200 -11.71 1.44 -3.33
N PHE A 201 -12.03 0.37 -2.63
CA PHE A 201 -12.04 0.35 -1.18
C PHE A 201 -10.64 0.39 -0.55
N LYS A 202 -9.62 -0.13 -1.22
CA LYS A 202 -8.22 0.10 -0.81
C LYS A 202 -7.86 1.60 -0.90
N ALA A 203 -8.34 2.31 -1.91
CA ALA A 203 -8.11 3.75 -2.04
C ALA A 203 -8.92 4.57 -1.02
N ALA A 204 -10.17 4.22 -0.75
CA ALA A 204 -10.99 4.86 0.28
C ALA A 204 -10.33 4.76 1.68
N ARG A 205 -9.80 3.59 2.05
CA ARG A 205 -9.07 3.44 3.32
C ARG A 205 -7.81 4.30 3.38
N ALA A 206 -7.04 4.41 2.28
CA ALA A 206 -5.88 5.28 2.23
C ALA A 206 -6.24 6.78 2.38
N CYS A 207 -7.40 7.20 1.86
CA CYS A 207 -7.91 8.54 2.10
C CYS A 207 -8.20 8.76 3.59
N GLY A 208 -8.78 7.78 4.28
CA GLY A 208 -8.97 7.83 5.74
C GLY A 208 -7.64 7.92 6.49
N ASP A 209 -6.66 7.12 6.09
CA ASP A 209 -5.31 7.15 6.66
C ASP A 209 -4.66 8.53 6.49
N ALA A 210 -4.75 9.13 5.30
CA ALA A 210 -4.22 10.46 5.03
C ALA A 210 -4.93 11.55 5.86
N ARG A 211 -6.27 11.47 5.99
CA ARG A 211 -7.05 12.40 6.84
C ARG A 211 -6.63 12.31 8.31
N LEU A 212 -6.51 11.11 8.84
CA LEU A 212 -6.09 10.90 10.23
C LEU A 212 -4.65 11.37 10.46
N ALA A 213 -3.73 11.05 9.56
CA ALA A 213 -2.34 11.44 9.70
C ALA A 213 -2.13 12.96 9.56
N GLY A 214 -2.79 13.60 8.60
CA GLY A 214 -2.75 15.06 8.44
C GLY A 214 -3.26 15.80 9.67
N ASN A 215 -4.21 15.20 10.41
CA ASN A 215 -4.71 15.69 11.70
C ASN A 215 -3.95 15.15 12.92
N ARG A 216 -2.83 14.43 12.73
CA ARG A 216 -2.03 13.79 13.81
C ARG A 216 -2.85 12.82 14.68
N ARG A 217 -3.85 12.16 14.10
CA ARG A 217 -4.77 11.21 14.76
C ARG A 217 -4.64 9.79 14.17
N TYR A 218 -3.56 9.49 13.44
CA TYR A 218 -3.33 8.17 12.85
C TYR A 218 -3.37 7.08 13.93
N HIS A 219 -3.92 5.93 13.59
CA HIS A 219 -3.90 4.72 14.43
C HIS A 219 -3.71 3.49 13.53
N PRO A 220 -2.95 2.45 13.95
CA PRO A 220 -2.75 1.27 13.11
C PRO A 220 -4.00 0.40 12.96
N ALA A 221 -4.86 0.30 13.99
CA ALA A 221 -6.09 -0.49 13.95
C ALA A 221 -7.18 0.18 13.13
N TYR A 222 -7.78 -0.57 12.20
CA TYR A 222 -8.81 -0.05 11.29
C TYR A 222 -10.12 0.32 11.99
N LEU A 223 -10.55 -0.44 13.01
CA LEU A 223 -11.76 -0.09 13.77
C LEU A 223 -11.59 1.26 14.48
N THR A 224 -10.45 1.47 15.14
CA THR A 224 -10.14 2.77 15.77
C THR A 224 -10.00 3.90 14.74
N LYS A 225 -9.50 3.61 13.53
CA LYS A 225 -9.51 4.60 12.44
C LYS A 225 -10.93 5.03 12.07
N ALA A 226 -11.86 4.07 11.94
CA ALA A 226 -13.25 4.36 11.63
C ALA A 226 -13.90 5.24 12.72
N GLU A 227 -13.72 4.88 13.99
CA GLU A 227 -14.19 5.68 15.14
C GLU A 227 -13.62 7.10 15.12
N ARG A 228 -12.30 7.25 14.90
CA ARG A 228 -11.63 8.55 14.86
C ARG A 228 -12.07 9.42 13.68
N LEU A 229 -12.41 8.81 12.54
CA LEU A 229 -12.94 9.54 11.38
C LEU A 229 -14.38 10.01 11.64
N ALA A 230 -15.24 9.14 12.18
CA ALA A 230 -16.62 9.48 12.55
C ALA A 230 -16.69 10.55 13.65
N GLY A 231 -15.82 10.46 14.65
CA GLY A 231 -15.70 11.44 15.75
C GLY A 231 -14.78 12.61 15.43
N SER A 232 -14.66 13.04 14.18
CA SER A 232 -13.86 14.22 13.81
C SER A 232 -14.63 15.50 14.08
N ASP A 233 -14.08 16.35 14.96
CA ASP A 233 -14.65 17.68 15.29
C ASP A 233 -14.50 18.69 14.14
N VAL A 234 -13.69 18.38 13.14
CA VAL A 234 -13.46 19.25 11.99
C VAL A 234 -14.25 18.71 10.79
N ALA A 235 -15.37 19.36 10.50
CA ALA A 235 -16.14 19.07 9.29
C ALA A 235 -15.37 19.49 8.03
N TRP A 236 -15.48 18.70 6.97
CA TRP A 236 -14.93 19.05 5.65
C TRP A 236 -15.97 18.78 4.55
N PRO A 237 -15.85 19.44 3.40
CA PRO A 237 -16.75 19.19 2.28
C PRO A 237 -16.75 17.70 1.87
N GLY A 238 -17.94 17.12 1.71
CA GLY A 238 -18.09 15.70 1.35
C GLY A 238 -17.86 14.69 2.47
N GLN A 239 -17.71 15.11 3.73
CA GLN A 239 -17.46 14.21 4.86
C GLN A 239 -18.48 13.08 4.99
N ALA A 240 -19.78 13.39 4.89
CA ALA A 240 -20.83 12.38 5.04
C ALA A 240 -20.75 11.31 3.94
N GLU A 241 -20.53 11.72 2.68
CA GLU A 241 -20.33 10.80 1.57
C GLU A 241 -19.08 9.96 1.77
N PHE A 242 -17.98 10.59 2.21
CA PHE A 242 -16.74 9.88 2.52
C PHE A 242 -16.93 8.83 3.60
N LEU A 243 -17.58 9.16 4.72
CA LEU A 243 -17.80 8.22 5.82
C LEU A 243 -18.65 7.03 5.36
N GLY A 244 -19.72 7.25 4.59
CA GLY A 244 -20.51 6.17 4.01
C GLY A 244 -19.72 5.25 3.07
N LEU A 245 -18.77 5.80 2.29
CA LEU A 245 -17.88 5.01 1.45
C LEU A 245 -16.81 4.28 2.29
N TYR A 246 -16.31 4.91 3.34
CA TYR A 246 -15.33 4.32 4.25
C TYR A 246 -15.93 3.12 5.01
N ASP A 247 -17.18 3.22 5.47
CA ASP A 247 -17.89 2.12 6.13
C ASP A 247 -18.04 0.92 5.18
N GLN A 248 -18.39 1.16 3.91
CA GLN A 248 -18.43 0.11 2.89
C GLN A 248 -17.04 -0.51 2.66
N ALA A 249 -15.98 0.31 2.70
CA ALA A 249 -14.61 -0.15 2.55
C ALA A 249 -14.14 -0.98 3.76
N MET A 250 -14.66 -0.69 4.95
CA MET A 250 -14.42 -1.46 6.18
C MET A 250 -15.16 -2.80 6.13
N GLU A 251 -16.44 -2.79 5.72
CA GLU A 251 -17.20 -4.03 5.52
C GLU A 251 -16.50 -4.92 4.48
N ALA A 252 -16.09 -4.36 3.33
CA ALA A 252 -15.39 -5.11 2.29
C ALA A 252 -14.03 -5.65 2.74
N LYS A 253 -13.41 -5.07 3.79
CA LYS A 253 -12.18 -5.59 4.36
C LYS A 253 -12.41 -6.79 5.27
N PHE A 254 -13.41 -6.73 6.13
CA PHE A 254 -13.63 -7.73 7.18
C PHE A 254 -14.61 -8.82 6.74
N HIS A 255 -15.69 -8.42 6.06
CA HIS A 255 -16.81 -9.29 5.65
C HIS A 255 -17.18 -9.02 4.18
N PRO A 256 -16.29 -9.35 3.23
CA PRO A 256 -16.50 -8.99 1.84
C PRO A 256 -17.77 -9.63 1.27
N ARG A 257 -18.64 -8.78 0.74
CA ARG A 257 -19.87 -9.16 0.03
C ARG A 257 -19.90 -8.45 -1.33
N LEU A 258 -18.80 -8.56 -2.08
CA LEU A 258 -18.58 -7.73 -3.26
C LEU A 258 -19.56 -8.04 -4.39
N ALA A 259 -20.06 -9.29 -4.49
CA ALA A 259 -21.09 -9.68 -5.45
C ALA A 259 -22.40 -8.88 -5.34
N ARG A 260 -22.68 -8.28 -4.15
CA ARG A 260 -23.88 -7.44 -3.98
C ARG A 260 -23.90 -6.21 -4.91
N TYR A 261 -22.73 -5.70 -5.31
CA TYR A 261 -22.64 -4.54 -6.21
C TYR A 261 -23.07 -4.91 -7.63
N GLU A 262 -22.83 -6.14 -8.07
CA GLU A 262 -23.34 -6.67 -9.33
C GLU A 262 -24.87 -6.84 -9.29
N ALA A 263 -25.37 -7.47 -8.22
CA ALA A 263 -26.81 -7.64 -7.99
C ALA A 263 -27.58 -6.31 -7.89
N ALA A 264 -26.94 -5.26 -7.37
CA ALA A 264 -27.51 -3.92 -7.28
C ALA A 264 -27.38 -3.11 -8.59
N GLY A 265 -26.81 -3.66 -9.65
CA GLY A 265 -26.61 -2.95 -10.93
C GLY A 265 -25.68 -1.76 -10.80
N ALA A 266 -24.64 -1.85 -9.96
CA ALA A 266 -23.69 -0.77 -9.74
C ALA A 266 -23.02 -0.34 -11.06
N ASP A 267 -23.02 0.96 -11.37
CA ASP A 267 -22.28 1.52 -12.49
C ASP A 267 -20.79 1.73 -12.13
N PRO A 268 -19.86 0.94 -12.70
CA PRO A 268 -18.44 1.07 -12.40
C PRO A 268 -17.85 2.45 -12.74
N ARG A 269 -18.35 3.12 -13.80
CA ARG A 269 -17.85 4.47 -14.18
C ARG A 269 -18.24 5.51 -13.13
N ALA A 270 -19.47 5.48 -12.65
CA ALA A 270 -19.93 6.39 -11.61
C ALA A 270 -19.17 6.17 -10.30
N TRP A 271 -18.94 4.91 -9.89
CA TRP A 271 -18.16 4.59 -8.71
C TRP A 271 -16.70 5.02 -8.82
N GLN A 272 -16.08 4.76 -9.97
CA GLN A 272 -14.70 5.19 -10.25
C GLN A 272 -14.59 6.71 -10.18
N GLY A 273 -15.47 7.45 -10.84
CA GLY A 273 -15.45 8.92 -10.88
C GLY A 273 -15.54 9.53 -9.47
N ARG A 274 -16.49 9.04 -8.66
CA ARG A 274 -16.62 9.50 -7.26
C ARG A 274 -15.37 9.19 -6.43
N MET A 275 -14.80 7.99 -6.55
CA MET A 275 -13.62 7.62 -5.77
C MET A 275 -12.38 8.40 -6.21
N VAL A 276 -12.21 8.64 -7.51
CA VAL A 276 -11.10 9.45 -8.04
C VAL A 276 -11.20 10.88 -7.52
N GLN A 277 -12.37 11.50 -7.58
CA GLN A 277 -12.56 12.86 -7.07
C GLN A 277 -12.22 12.94 -5.58
N LEU A 278 -12.76 12.03 -4.78
CA LEU A 278 -12.48 11.96 -3.35
C LEU A 278 -10.99 11.74 -3.04
N TRP A 279 -10.31 10.91 -3.85
CA TRP A 279 -8.88 10.68 -3.70
C TRP A 279 -8.07 11.94 -4.05
N LEU A 280 -8.44 12.66 -5.14
CA LEU A 280 -7.80 13.92 -5.54
C LEU A 280 -7.98 14.99 -4.46
N ASP A 281 -9.20 15.19 -3.97
CA ASP A 281 -9.50 16.18 -2.93
C ASP A 281 -8.75 15.88 -1.63
N THR A 282 -8.69 14.60 -1.25
CA THR A 282 -7.93 14.18 -0.07
C THR A 282 -6.45 14.40 -0.26
N LEU A 283 -5.89 14.07 -1.44
CA LEU A 283 -4.48 14.28 -1.75
C LEU A 283 -4.12 15.77 -1.74
N ALA A 284 -4.96 16.63 -2.36
CA ALA A 284 -4.72 18.08 -2.40
C ALA A 284 -4.70 18.66 -0.98
N TRP A 285 -5.68 18.29 -0.14
CA TRP A 285 -5.72 18.70 1.24
C TRP A 285 -4.51 18.19 2.03
N PHE A 286 -4.22 16.89 1.97
CA PHE A 286 -3.14 16.27 2.72
C PHE A 286 -1.77 16.82 2.33
N GLU A 287 -1.48 16.95 1.03
CA GLU A 287 -0.23 17.53 0.55
C GLU A 287 -0.15 19.01 0.89
N GLY A 288 -1.28 19.71 0.89
CA GLY A 288 -1.36 21.10 1.36
C GLY A 288 -0.93 21.25 2.81
N VAL A 289 -1.44 20.39 3.71
CA VAL A 289 -1.04 20.33 5.12
C VAL A 289 0.43 19.96 5.26
N ARG A 290 0.87 18.90 4.56
CA ARG A 290 2.23 18.38 4.64
C ARG A 290 3.29 19.36 4.13
N LEU A 291 2.99 20.07 3.06
CA LEU A 291 3.91 21.01 2.42
C LEU A 291 3.77 22.45 2.95
N GLY A 292 2.80 22.69 3.85
CA GLY A 292 2.55 24.02 4.44
C GLY A 292 2.05 25.05 3.43
N ARG A 293 1.43 24.64 2.31
CA ARG A 293 0.93 25.52 1.26
C ARG A 293 -0.23 24.86 0.50
N PRO A 294 -1.26 25.60 0.08
CA PRO A 294 -2.36 25.03 -0.69
C PRO A 294 -1.87 24.44 -2.03
N ILE A 295 -2.59 23.42 -2.50
CA ILE A 295 -2.40 22.81 -3.83
C ILE A 295 -3.59 23.24 -4.69
N PRO A 296 -3.47 24.33 -5.47
CA PRO A 296 -4.59 24.87 -6.22
C PRO A 296 -4.85 24.08 -7.51
N ASP A 297 -3.82 23.46 -8.07
CA ASP A 297 -3.89 22.70 -9.31
C ASP A 297 -2.81 21.61 -9.38
N TRP A 298 -3.02 20.63 -10.26
CA TRP A 298 -2.12 19.49 -10.41
C TRP A 298 -0.88 19.77 -11.27
N GLU A 299 -0.93 20.76 -12.15
CA GLU A 299 0.23 21.19 -12.94
C GLU A 299 1.29 21.83 -12.03
N GLY A 300 0.86 22.73 -11.15
CA GLY A 300 1.72 23.32 -10.11
C GLY A 300 2.23 22.30 -9.12
N TYR A 301 1.39 21.33 -8.71
CA TYR A 301 1.82 20.23 -7.87
C TYR A 301 2.86 19.34 -8.56
N ALA A 302 2.71 19.07 -9.86
CA ALA A 302 3.64 18.27 -10.63
C ALA A 302 5.01 18.93 -10.84
N ALA A 303 5.12 20.24 -10.62
CA ALA A 303 6.38 20.97 -10.82
C ALA A 303 7.55 20.34 -10.04
N PRO A 304 8.69 20.06 -10.70
CA PRO A 304 9.85 19.45 -10.03
C PRO A 304 10.49 20.37 -8.97
N THR A 305 10.21 21.67 -9.03
CA THR A 305 10.65 22.65 -8.04
C THR A 305 9.95 22.52 -6.69
N LEU A 306 8.77 21.92 -6.68
CA LEU A 306 8.06 21.61 -5.44
C LEU A 306 8.76 20.44 -4.73
N GLY A 307 9.46 20.75 -3.65
CA GLY A 307 10.20 19.77 -2.84
C GLY A 307 9.27 18.82 -2.09
N LYS A 308 8.75 17.79 -2.76
CA LYS A 308 7.84 16.78 -2.16
C LYS A 308 8.56 15.85 -1.18
N GLY A 309 9.86 15.94 -1.07
CA GLY A 309 10.81 15.29 -0.16
C GLY A 309 10.35 13.96 0.43
N GLN A 310 10.91 12.85 -0.05
CA GLN A 310 10.53 11.52 0.36
C GLN A 310 11.55 10.90 1.33
N GLY A 311 11.75 11.56 2.48
CA GLY A 311 12.61 11.05 3.53
C GLY A 311 14.08 10.93 3.11
N ARG A 312 14.75 9.81 3.43
CA ARG A 312 16.16 9.55 3.09
C ARG A 312 16.45 9.54 1.59
N ASP A 313 15.44 9.34 0.76
CA ASP A 313 15.58 9.37 -0.70
C ASP A 313 16.10 10.75 -1.19
N THR A 314 15.82 11.82 -0.44
CA THR A 314 16.32 13.19 -0.76
C THR A 314 17.81 13.34 -0.52
N LEU A 315 18.41 12.54 0.35
CA LEU A 315 19.85 12.58 0.68
C LEU A 315 20.67 11.66 -0.22
N ALA A 316 20.04 10.74 -0.94
CA ALA A 316 20.68 9.74 -1.78
C ALA A 316 20.94 10.26 -3.22
N LEU A 317 21.39 11.51 -3.38
CA LEU A 317 21.55 12.17 -4.68
C LEU A 317 22.31 11.36 -5.75
N PRO A 318 23.49 10.76 -5.47
CA PRO A 318 24.19 9.93 -6.45
C PRO A 318 23.38 8.69 -6.85
N GLY A 319 22.72 8.05 -5.88
CA GLY A 319 21.85 6.91 -6.13
C GLY A 319 20.64 7.28 -6.99
N ASN A 320 20.05 8.46 -6.76
CA ASN A 320 18.92 8.94 -7.55
C ASN A 320 19.35 9.25 -8.99
N LEU A 321 20.51 9.89 -9.16
CA LEU A 321 21.09 10.12 -10.48
C LEU A 321 21.30 8.81 -11.24
N ALA A 322 21.90 7.81 -10.61
CA ALA A 322 22.12 6.49 -11.22
C ALA A 322 20.81 5.80 -11.59
N ARG A 323 19.77 5.87 -10.74
CA ARG A 323 18.43 5.31 -11.04
C ARG A 323 17.80 6.02 -12.24
N ASN A 324 17.84 7.36 -12.28
CA ASN A 324 17.29 8.13 -13.39
C ASN A 324 18.06 7.86 -14.69
N LEU A 325 19.40 7.80 -14.65
CA LEU A 325 20.22 7.47 -15.81
C LEU A 325 19.87 6.08 -16.37
N LYS A 326 19.74 5.07 -15.50
CA LYS A 326 19.34 3.70 -15.89
C LYS A 326 17.94 3.66 -16.51
N THR A 327 17.02 4.53 -16.06
CA THR A 327 15.62 4.47 -16.45
C THR A 327 15.29 5.31 -17.68
N PHE A 328 15.91 6.46 -17.81
CA PHE A 328 15.60 7.44 -18.86
C PHE A 328 16.73 7.63 -19.86
N GLY A 329 17.90 7.02 -19.62
CA GLY A 329 19.10 7.18 -20.42
C GLY A 329 19.74 8.59 -20.32
N PRO A 330 20.92 8.80 -20.93
CA PRO A 330 21.61 10.08 -20.83
C PRO A 330 20.84 11.24 -21.51
N LEU A 331 20.24 11.00 -22.66
CA LEU A 331 19.45 12.02 -23.38
C LEU A 331 18.16 12.36 -22.62
N GLY A 332 17.46 11.38 -22.06
CA GLY A 332 16.29 11.60 -21.21
C GLY A 332 16.66 12.37 -19.95
N LEU A 333 17.83 12.10 -19.37
CA LEU A 333 18.31 12.83 -18.20
C LEU A 333 18.60 14.31 -18.52
N LEU A 334 19.20 14.59 -19.67
CA LEU A 334 19.46 15.97 -20.13
C LEU A 334 18.16 16.73 -20.40
N ARG A 335 17.19 16.10 -21.10
CA ARG A 335 15.88 16.70 -21.40
C ARG A 335 15.08 17.01 -20.14
N HIS A 336 15.19 16.19 -19.11
CA HIS A 336 14.46 16.28 -17.85
C HIS A 336 15.40 16.52 -16.65
N ALA A 337 16.40 17.38 -16.81
CA ALA A 337 17.48 17.60 -15.84
C ALA A 337 16.97 17.99 -14.43
N ARG A 338 15.82 18.66 -14.35
CA ARG A 338 15.17 19.04 -13.09
C ARG A 338 14.80 17.83 -12.21
N TRP A 339 14.65 16.66 -12.82
CA TRP A 339 14.35 15.40 -12.14
C TRP A 339 15.60 14.56 -11.84
N ALA A 340 16.76 14.92 -12.36
CA ALA A 340 17.95 14.07 -12.35
C ALA A 340 18.37 13.60 -10.96
N LEU A 341 18.30 14.48 -9.97
CA LEU A 341 18.68 14.20 -8.59
C LEU A 341 17.52 13.78 -7.68
N ARG A 342 16.28 13.74 -8.21
CA ARG A 342 15.12 13.32 -7.44
C ARG A 342 14.90 11.82 -7.55
N HIS A 343 14.37 11.22 -6.51
CA HIS A 343 13.99 9.81 -6.60
C HIS A 343 12.90 9.62 -7.67
N PRO A 344 12.95 8.57 -8.52
CA PRO A 344 11.92 8.34 -9.55
C PRO A 344 10.49 8.29 -9.00
N ARG A 345 10.28 7.95 -7.73
CA ARG A 345 8.97 7.98 -7.06
C ARG A 345 8.38 9.39 -7.01
N ASP A 346 9.19 10.44 -6.89
CA ASP A 346 8.71 11.83 -6.92
C ASP A 346 8.06 12.18 -8.26
N ARG A 347 8.54 11.60 -9.36
CA ARG A 347 7.92 11.70 -10.68
C ARG A 347 6.54 11.03 -10.69
N LEU A 348 6.42 9.84 -10.07
CA LEU A 348 5.15 9.11 -9.99
C LEU A 348 4.10 9.87 -9.16
N ILE A 349 4.50 10.39 -8.00
CA ILE A 349 3.62 11.20 -7.15
C ILE A 349 3.12 12.43 -7.90
N SER A 350 3.96 13.02 -8.73
CA SER A 350 3.62 14.19 -9.56
C SER A 350 2.69 13.85 -10.72
N ALA A 351 2.91 12.71 -11.37
CA ALA A 351 2.17 12.30 -12.57
C ALA A 351 0.77 11.74 -12.27
N LEU A 352 0.61 11.02 -11.16
CA LEU A 352 -0.63 10.29 -10.88
C LEU A 352 -1.88 11.17 -10.80
N PRO A 353 -1.87 12.33 -10.10
CA PRO A 353 -3.04 13.21 -10.07
C PRO A 353 -3.44 13.72 -11.46
N LEU A 354 -2.46 14.04 -12.32
CA LEU A 354 -2.72 14.50 -13.69
C LEU A 354 -3.39 13.41 -14.54
N LEU A 355 -2.94 12.15 -14.38
CA LEU A 355 -3.54 11.01 -15.09
C LEU A 355 -4.97 10.71 -14.62
N LEU A 356 -5.25 10.85 -13.32
CA LEU A 356 -6.56 10.57 -12.74
C LEU A 356 -7.55 11.72 -12.96
N ALA A 357 -7.10 12.97 -12.93
CA ALA A 357 -7.97 14.14 -13.12
C ALA A 357 -8.48 14.27 -14.55
N ASN A 358 -7.73 13.80 -15.55
CA ASN A 358 -8.06 13.98 -16.97
C ASN A 358 -7.89 12.66 -17.76
N PRO A 359 -8.72 11.63 -17.47
CA PRO A 359 -8.66 10.39 -18.22
C PRO A 359 -8.96 10.62 -19.70
N GLY A 360 -8.19 9.97 -20.57
CA GLY A 360 -8.31 10.11 -22.03
C GLY A 360 -7.64 11.34 -22.63
N ALA A 361 -7.27 12.34 -21.83
CA ALA A 361 -6.61 13.56 -22.33
C ALA A 361 -5.14 13.30 -22.72
N ALA A 362 -4.67 13.98 -23.76
CA ALA A 362 -3.25 13.95 -24.13
C ALA A 362 -2.35 14.47 -22.99
N ALA A 363 -1.15 13.92 -22.90
CA ALA A 363 -0.21 14.28 -21.84
C ALA A 363 0.16 15.77 -21.89
N SER A 364 -0.13 16.47 -20.82
CA SER A 364 0.30 17.86 -20.62
C SER A 364 1.83 17.97 -20.54
N PRO A 365 2.43 19.16 -20.71
CA PRO A 365 3.86 19.34 -20.57
C PRO A 365 4.41 18.84 -19.21
N ALA A 366 3.71 19.09 -18.11
CA ALA A 366 4.13 18.64 -16.78
C ALA A 366 4.06 17.12 -16.61
N LEU A 367 2.98 16.48 -17.10
CA LEU A 367 2.86 15.03 -17.12
C LEU A 367 3.95 14.40 -17.98
N ALA A 368 4.19 14.95 -19.16
CA ALA A 368 5.22 14.49 -20.09
C ALA A 368 6.63 14.59 -19.47
N ASP A 369 6.93 15.71 -18.82
CA ASP A 369 8.20 15.93 -18.12
C ASP A 369 8.38 14.95 -16.96
N ALA A 370 7.35 14.73 -16.15
CA ALA A 370 7.40 13.78 -15.04
C ALA A 370 7.64 12.33 -15.51
N LEU A 371 7.01 11.90 -16.60
CA LEU A 371 7.11 10.51 -17.10
C LEU A 371 8.27 10.30 -18.09
N GLY A 372 8.91 11.37 -18.57
CA GLY A 372 9.96 11.29 -19.58
C GLY A 372 9.45 10.85 -20.94
N ILE A 373 8.28 11.33 -21.36
CA ILE A 373 7.63 11.09 -22.67
C ILE A 373 7.46 12.40 -23.43
N ALA A 374 6.96 12.35 -24.66
CA ALA A 374 6.64 13.56 -25.42
C ALA A 374 5.36 14.20 -24.91
N ALA A 375 5.31 15.56 -24.89
CA ALA A 375 4.05 16.27 -24.67
C ALA A 375 3.06 15.92 -25.79
N GLY A 376 1.77 15.85 -25.46
CA GLY A 376 0.75 15.40 -26.40
C GLY A 376 0.67 13.88 -26.60
N SER A 377 1.51 13.08 -25.93
CA SER A 377 1.38 11.61 -25.96
C SER A 377 -0.04 11.18 -25.54
N PRO A 378 -0.62 10.14 -26.17
CA PRO A 378 -1.91 9.60 -25.77
C PRO A 378 -1.95 9.19 -24.30
N TRP A 379 -3.07 9.42 -23.64
CA TRP A 379 -3.28 9.05 -22.22
C TRP A 379 -2.96 7.58 -21.94
N VAL A 380 -3.31 6.68 -22.84
CA VAL A 380 -3.02 5.24 -22.73
C VAL A 380 -1.51 5.03 -22.61
N ALA A 381 -0.71 5.61 -23.48
CA ALA A 381 0.74 5.49 -23.47
C ALA A 381 1.35 6.11 -22.20
N ALA A 382 0.84 7.26 -21.76
CA ALA A 382 1.26 7.92 -20.51
C ALA A 382 0.94 7.04 -19.29
N SER A 383 -0.25 6.45 -19.23
CA SER A 383 -0.67 5.57 -18.14
C SER A 383 0.11 4.25 -18.11
N GLU A 384 0.47 3.68 -19.25
CA GLU A 384 1.36 2.51 -19.35
C GLU A 384 2.74 2.83 -18.83
N ARG A 385 3.33 3.94 -19.31
CA ARG A 385 4.63 4.39 -18.82
C ARG A 385 4.65 4.62 -17.32
N PHE A 386 3.60 5.23 -16.77
CA PHE A 386 3.43 5.38 -15.33
C PHE A 386 3.47 4.04 -14.61
N LEU A 387 2.67 3.06 -15.04
CA LEU A 387 2.58 1.75 -14.40
C LEU A 387 3.89 0.96 -14.50
N ASP A 388 4.64 1.10 -15.59
CA ASP A 388 5.97 0.50 -15.71
C ASP A 388 6.96 1.08 -14.70
N LEU A 389 6.95 2.39 -14.53
CA LEU A 389 7.77 3.08 -13.53
C LEU A 389 7.31 2.73 -12.10
N TRP A 390 6.00 2.64 -11.89
CA TRP A 390 5.43 2.29 -10.58
C TRP A 390 5.84 0.89 -10.14
N ARG A 391 5.74 -0.14 -11.00
CA ARG A 391 6.22 -1.51 -10.70
C ARG A 391 7.70 -1.57 -10.33
N ARG A 392 8.50 -0.63 -10.81
CA ARG A 392 9.94 -0.57 -10.56
C ARG A 392 10.32 0.20 -9.29
N TYR A 393 9.51 1.18 -8.86
CA TYR A 393 9.92 2.18 -7.87
C TYR A 393 8.93 2.41 -6.72
N SER A 394 7.76 1.75 -6.73
CA SER A 394 6.77 1.85 -5.63
C SER A 394 7.18 1.08 -4.38
#